data_055eaef498604c04c21780b2c4763066
#
_entry.id   055eaef498604c04c21780b2c4763066
#
_cell.length_a   1.000
_cell.length_b   1.000
_cell.length_c   1.000
_cell.angle_alpha   90.00
_cell.angle_beta   90.00
_cell.angle_gamma   90.00
#
_symmetry.space_group_name_H-M   'P 1'
#
loop_
_entity.id
_entity.type
_entity.pdbx_description
1 polymer ?
#
loop_
_entity_poly.entity_id
_entity_poly.type
_entity_poly.pdbx_seq_one_letter_code
_entity_poly.pdbx_strand_id
1 'polypeptide(L)'
;DNGTVDHIVLNDLYIHDVTGNVYNKHMTNGGIYFIVAKPTNEGETGIARYNDVQIRNCSLNKVNRWGIAVGYTYQWGQFQTGELPDATMAKYGSSNVVIENNYLNHVGGDAITTMYLDRPLIQYNVSENAAEQINTKDYSKNQPSLDANGNPNGTKGVGAGRVAAGIWPWKCK
;
A
#
# COMPACT_ATOMS: atom_id res chain seq x y z
N ASP A 1 -18.54 -0.48 -5.06
CA ASP A 1 -19.09 -0.90 -3.76
C ASP A 1 -19.62 -2.33 -3.78
N ASN A 2 -18.85 -3.30 -4.27
CA ASN A 2 -19.40 -4.61 -4.60
C ASN A 2 -18.82 -5.76 -3.76
N GLY A 3 -18.48 -5.51 -2.52
CA GLY A 3 -17.93 -6.55 -1.67
C GLY A 3 -16.56 -7.03 -2.14
N THR A 4 -16.37 -8.32 -2.33
CA THR A 4 -15.10 -8.86 -2.83
C THR A 4 -14.96 -8.62 -4.34
N VAL A 5 -13.81 -8.08 -4.73
CA VAL A 5 -13.42 -7.94 -6.14
C VAL A 5 -12.39 -9.02 -6.46
N ASP A 6 -12.71 -9.85 -7.44
CA ASP A 6 -11.93 -11.02 -7.82
C ASP A 6 -11.20 -10.84 -9.14
N HIS A 7 -10.10 -11.55 -9.26
CA HIS A 7 -9.39 -11.80 -10.50
C HIS A 7 -8.91 -10.55 -11.23
N ILE A 8 -7.93 -9.88 -10.64
CA ILE A 8 -7.27 -8.72 -11.25
C ILE A 8 -5.86 -9.13 -11.64
N VAL A 9 -5.54 -8.99 -12.91
CA VAL A 9 -4.20 -9.27 -13.44
C VAL A 9 -3.61 -8.03 -14.06
N LEU A 10 -2.49 -7.58 -13.52
CA LEU A 10 -1.63 -6.56 -14.10
C LEU A 10 -0.34 -7.23 -14.54
N ASN A 11 -0.08 -7.26 -15.82
CA ASN A 11 1.06 -7.93 -16.38
C ASN A 11 1.72 -7.10 -17.48
N ASP A 12 3.06 -7.07 -17.46
CA ASP A 12 3.87 -6.44 -18.51
C ASP A 12 3.56 -4.93 -18.70
N LEU A 13 3.40 -4.21 -17.59
CA LEU A 13 3.16 -2.77 -17.62
C LEU A 13 4.46 -2.00 -17.40
N TYR A 14 4.63 -0.90 -18.14
CA TYR A 14 5.65 0.10 -17.84
C TYR A 14 4.99 1.36 -17.30
N ILE A 15 5.26 1.67 -16.03
CA ILE A 15 4.69 2.80 -15.30
C ILE A 15 5.84 3.73 -14.90
N HIS A 16 5.79 4.98 -15.30
CA HIS A 16 6.88 5.90 -15.03
C HIS A 16 6.42 7.34 -14.82
N ASP A 17 7.33 8.12 -14.22
CA ASP A 17 7.16 9.57 -14.01
C ASP A 17 5.84 9.94 -13.28
N VAL A 18 5.46 9.11 -12.29
CA VAL A 18 4.28 9.36 -11.46
C VAL A 18 4.65 10.32 -10.34
N THR A 19 4.21 11.55 -10.44
CA THR A 19 4.43 12.58 -9.43
C THR A 19 3.33 12.57 -8.38
N GLY A 20 3.67 12.88 -7.14
CA GLY A 20 2.70 12.94 -6.04
C GLY A 20 3.36 13.35 -4.73
N ASN A 21 2.56 13.48 -3.69
CA ASN A 21 3.06 13.83 -2.37
C ASN A 21 3.65 12.60 -1.67
N VAL A 22 4.97 12.49 -1.67
CA VAL A 22 5.70 11.40 -1.05
C VAL A 22 5.40 11.20 0.44
N TYR A 23 4.92 12.23 1.11
CA TYR A 23 4.59 12.20 2.55
C TYR A 23 3.18 11.72 2.86
N ASN A 24 2.36 11.54 1.86
CA ASN A 24 0.97 11.18 2.04
C ASN A 24 0.79 9.65 2.03
N LYS A 25 0.79 9.05 3.21
CA LYS A 25 0.65 7.60 3.40
C LYS A 25 -0.77 7.06 3.16
N HIS A 26 -1.77 7.91 3.24
CA HIS A 26 -3.17 7.46 3.27
C HIS A 26 -3.92 7.76 1.98
N MET A 27 -3.27 8.37 1.04
CA MET A 27 -3.87 8.74 -0.24
C MET A 27 -3.38 7.83 -1.35
N THR A 28 -4.18 7.67 -2.35
CA THR A 28 -3.84 6.97 -3.59
C THR A 28 -2.72 7.72 -4.29
N ASN A 29 -1.49 7.33 -4.03
CA ASN A 29 -0.31 8.02 -4.48
C ASN A 29 0.81 7.01 -4.73
N GLY A 30 0.90 6.56 -5.95
CA GLY A 30 1.86 5.54 -6.33
C GLY A 30 1.67 5.05 -7.77
N GLY A 31 2.48 4.11 -8.18
CA GLY A 31 2.41 3.50 -9.51
C GLY A 31 1.24 2.53 -9.62
N ILE A 32 1.20 1.54 -8.76
CA ILE A 32 0.11 0.58 -8.66
C ILE A 32 -0.43 0.65 -7.24
N TYR A 33 -1.73 0.92 -7.10
CA TYR A 33 -2.32 1.10 -5.80
C TYR A 33 -3.70 0.46 -5.68
N PHE A 34 -3.82 -0.47 -4.75
CA PHE A 34 -5.06 -1.15 -4.41
C PHE A 34 -5.52 -0.72 -3.03
N ILE A 35 -6.58 0.07 -2.96
CA ILE A 35 -7.20 0.51 -1.71
C ILE A 35 -8.59 -0.10 -1.59
N VAL A 36 -8.93 -0.52 -0.38
CA VAL A 36 -10.27 -1.01 -0.06
C VAL A 36 -11.05 0.09 0.64
N ALA A 37 -12.02 0.66 -0.04
CA ALA A 37 -12.93 1.64 0.53
C ALA A 37 -14.10 0.97 1.24
N LYS A 38 -14.67 1.67 2.24
CA LYS A 38 -15.87 1.19 2.93
C LYS A 38 -17.05 1.16 1.96
N PRO A 39 -17.77 0.04 1.85
CA PRO A 39 -18.98 -0.03 1.03
C PRO A 39 -20.07 0.90 1.59
N THR A 40 -20.87 1.45 0.70
CA THR A 40 -22.03 2.27 1.07
C THR A 40 -23.08 1.44 1.83
N ASN A 41 -23.26 0.20 1.41
CA ASN A 41 -24.19 -0.74 2.03
C ASN A 41 -23.55 -2.12 2.23
N GLU A 42 -22.71 -2.24 3.26
CA GLU A 42 -22.00 -3.47 3.58
C GLU A 42 -22.95 -4.66 3.84
N GLY A 43 -24.14 -4.38 4.37
CA GLY A 43 -25.15 -5.43 4.62
C GLY A 43 -25.65 -6.13 3.36
N GLU A 44 -25.67 -5.43 2.24
CA GLU A 44 -26.09 -5.98 0.94
C GLU A 44 -24.91 -6.47 0.11
N THR A 45 -23.83 -5.72 0.08
CA THR A 45 -22.67 -5.99 -0.78
C THR A 45 -21.64 -6.91 -0.15
N GLY A 46 -21.69 -7.07 1.17
CA GLY A 46 -20.67 -7.77 1.94
C GLY A 46 -19.42 -6.92 2.20
N ILE A 47 -18.44 -7.55 2.81
CA ILE A 47 -17.16 -6.91 3.16
C ILE A 47 -16.36 -6.68 1.88
N ALA A 48 -15.92 -5.44 1.67
CA ALA A 48 -15.06 -5.11 0.56
C ALA A 48 -13.62 -5.60 0.81
N ARG A 49 -13.09 -6.32 -0.15
CA ARG A 49 -11.71 -6.82 -0.19
C ARG A 49 -11.34 -7.26 -1.60
N TYR A 50 -10.08 -7.54 -1.80
CA TYR A 50 -9.60 -8.16 -3.05
C TYR A 50 -9.33 -9.64 -2.84
N ASN A 51 -9.57 -10.42 -3.89
CA ASN A 51 -9.15 -11.79 -3.98
C ASN A 51 -8.59 -12.06 -5.37
N ASP A 52 -7.51 -12.87 -5.45
CA ASP A 52 -6.81 -13.16 -6.71
C ASP A 52 -6.34 -11.90 -7.45
N VAL A 53 -5.36 -11.21 -6.85
CA VAL A 53 -4.65 -10.09 -7.47
C VAL A 53 -3.26 -10.55 -7.89
N GLN A 54 -2.93 -10.39 -9.15
CA GLN A 54 -1.65 -10.76 -9.71
C GLN A 54 -0.99 -9.55 -10.35
N ILE A 55 0.20 -9.21 -9.87
CA ILE A 55 1.01 -8.10 -10.39
C ILE A 55 2.35 -8.70 -10.80
N ARG A 56 2.57 -8.82 -12.11
CA ARG A 56 3.69 -9.57 -12.66
C ARG A 56 4.38 -8.83 -13.79
N ASN A 57 5.69 -9.03 -13.90
CA ASN A 57 6.50 -8.59 -15.03
C ASN A 57 6.37 -7.07 -15.30
N CYS A 58 6.02 -6.29 -14.30
CA CYS A 58 5.86 -4.85 -14.45
C CYS A 58 7.19 -4.14 -14.17
N SER A 59 7.41 -3.03 -14.86
CA SER A 59 8.54 -2.15 -14.62
C SER A 59 8.02 -0.78 -14.17
N LEU A 60 8.51 -0.31 -13.02
CA LEU A 60 8.13 0.98 -12.46
C LEU A 60 9.38 1.84 -12.30
N ASN A 61 9.33 3.08 -12.77
CA ASN A 61 10.47 3.98 -12.71
C ASN A 61 10.05 5.41 -12.37
N LYS A 62 10.75 6.04 -11.42
CA LYS A 62 10.44 7.41 -10.96
C LYS A 62 8.99 7.56 -10.51
N VAL A 63 8.62 6.79 -9.52
CA VAL A 63 7.28 6.80 -8.94
C VAL A 63 7.34 7.35 -7.53
N ASN A 64 6.56 8.40 -7.26
CA ASN A 64 6.50 8.98 -5.93
C ASN A 64 5.64 8.16 -4.98
N ARG A 65 6.02 8.14 -3.74
CA ARG A 65 5.48 7.46 -2.58
C ARG A 65 5.54 5.95 -2.69
N TRP A 66 4.67 5.27 -3.38
CA TRP A 66 4.65 3.80 -3.44
C TRP A 66 4.81 3.29 -4.86
N GLY A 67 5.70 2.35 -5.04
CA GLY A 67 5.80 1.64 -6.31
C GLY A 67 4.57 0.76 -6.52
N ILE A 68 4.43 -0.28 -5.71
CA ILE A 68 3.28 -1.17 -5.67
C ILE A 68 2.75 -1.20 -4.24
N ALA A 69 1.48 -0.88 -4.04
CA ALA A 69 0.82 -0.97 -2.76
C ALA A 69 -0.49 -1.76 -2.86
N VAL A 70 -0.60 -2.85 -2.12
CA VAL A 70 -1.81 -3.68 -2.07
C VAL A 70 -2.27 -3.81 -0.63
N GLY A 71 -3.53 -3.51 -0.39
CA GLY A 71 -4.09 -3.58 0.94
C GLY A 71 -4.93 -2.38 1.31
N TYR A 72 -4.71 -1.82 2.53
CA TYR A 72 -5.54 -0.75 3.07
C TYR A 72 -7.02 -1.10 3.14
N THR A 73 -7.36 -1.88 4.13
CA THR A 73 -8.76 -2.16 4.43
C THR A 73 -9.39 -1.02 5.26
N TYR A 74 -10.64 -0.69 4.97
CA TYR A 74 -11.44 0.20 5.82
C TYR A 74 -11.71 -0.41 7.22
N GLN A 75 -11.49 -1.70 7.38
CA GLN A 75 -11.57 -2.42 8.65
C GLN A 75 -10.25 -2.42 9.43
N TRP A 76 -9.33 -1.53 9.10
CA TRP A 76 -8.00 -1.48 9.69
C TRP A 76 -7.99 -1.50 11.22
N GLY A 77 -9.01 -0.96 11.87
CA GLY A 77 -9.16 -1.02 13.32
C GLY A 77 -9.21 -2.43 13.88
N GLN A 78 -9.70 -3.41 13.11
CA GLN A 78 -9.74 -4.82 13.50
C GLN A 78 -8.35 -5.47 13.53
N PHE A 79 -7.38 -4.84 12.88
CA PHE A 79 -6.02 -5.34 12.73
C PHE A 79 -5.00 -4.61 13.60
N GLN A 80 -5.40 -3.58 14.33
CA GLN A 80 -4.44 -2.71 15.03
C GLN A 80 -3.94 -3.24 16.38
N THR A 81 -4.71 -4.03 17.06
CA THR A 81 -4.42 -4.43 18.44
C THR A 81 -3.94 -5.87 18.52
N GLY A 82 -2.70 -6.05 19.00
CA GLY A 82 -2.17 -7.36 19.37
C GLY A 82 -1.91 -8.32 18.20
N GLU A 83 -2.07 -9.58 18.47
CA GLU A 83 -2.01 -10.64 17.47
C GLU A 83 -3.17 -10.54 16.48
N LEU A 84 -2.90 -10.97 15.27
CA LEU A 84 -3.88 -10.96 14.19
C LEU A 84 -4.57 -12.33 14.12
N PRO A 85 -5.81 -12.49 14.64
CA PRO A 85 -6.50 -13.77 14.61
C PRO A 85 -6.78 -14.23 13.19
N ASP A 86 -6.66 -15.54 12.95
CA ASP A 86 -6.96 -16.14 11.65
C ASP A 86 -8.36 -15.82 11.15
N ALA A 87 -9.34 -15.86 12.04
CA ALA A 87 -10.73 -15.52 11.72
C ALA A 87 -10.89 -14.06 11.24
N THR A 88 -10.16 -13.14 11.83
CA THR A 88 -10.16 -11.73 11.42
C THR A 88 -9.53 -11.56 10.05
N MET A 89 -8.39 -12.24 9.81
CA MET A 89 -7.74 -12.21 8.51
C MET A 89 -8.63 -12.84 7.42
N ALA A 90 -9.19 -14.01 7.66
CA ALA A 90 -10.08 -14.68 6.72
C ALA A 90 -11.32 -13.85 6.37
N LYS A 91 -11.82 -13.06 7.33
CA LYS A 91 -13.01 -12.25 7.14
C LYS A 91 -12.75 -10.95 6.40
N TYR A 92 -11.69 -10.22 6.76
CA TYR A 92 -11.46 -8.84 6.32
C TYR A 92 -10.23 -8.66 5.44
N GLY A 93 -9.30 -9.58 5.46
CA GLY A 93 -8.07 -9.51 4.69
C GLY A 93 -8.31 -9.79 3.21
N SER A 94 -7.52 -9.16 2.37
CA SER A 94 -7.43 -9.57 0.98
C SER A 94 -6.56 -10.82 0.86
N SER A 95 -6.85 -11.68 -0.10
CA SER A 95 -6.24 -13.02 -0.24
C SER A 95 -5.77 -13.31 -1.66
N ASN A 96 -4.98 -14.35 -1.82
CA ASN A 96 -4.45 -14.79 -3.12
C ASN A 96 -3.75 -13.66 -3.90
N VAL A 97 -2.94 -12.87 -3.20
CA VAL A 97 -2.19 -11.77 -3.80
C VAL A 97 -0.80 -12.25 -4.19
N VAL A 98 -0.43 -12.11 -5.45
CA VAL A 98 0.88 -12.45 -6.01
C VAL A 98 1.52 -11.20 -6.59
N ILE A 99 2.73 -10.89 -6.13
CA ILE A 99 3.57 -9.80 -6.67
C ILE A 99 4.91 -10.41 -7.04
N GLU A 100 5.17 -10.61 -8.32
CA GLU A 100 6.38 -11.32 -8.75
C GLU A 100 6.99 -10.79 -10.05
N ASN A 101 8.29 -10.95 -10.18
CA ASN A 101 9.07 -10.57 -11.35
C ASN A 101 8.92 -9.09 -11.74
N ASN A 102 8.71 -8.20 -10.77
CA ASN A 102 8.62 -6.78 -11.07
C ASN A 102 9.99 -6.11 -10.84
N TYR A 103 10.26 -5.09 -11.62
CA TYR A 103 11.43 -4.24 -11.48
C TYR A 103 10.99 -2.82 -11.09
N LEU A 104 11.48 -2.34 -9.96
CA LEU A 104 11.16 -1.02 -9.45
C LEU A 104 12.44 -0.21 -9.25
N ASN A 105 12.49 0.98 -9.85
CA ASN A 105 13.63 1.86 -9.74
C ASN A 105 13.19 3.30 -9.49
N HIS A 106 13.96 4.04 -8.69
CA HIS A 106 13.66 5.42 -8.31
C HIS A 106 12.25 5.57 -7.71
N VAL A 107 11.96 4.83 -6.66
CA VAL A 107 10.71 4.97 -5.90
C VAL A 107 10.93 5.93 -4.75
N GLY A 108 10.12 6.98 -4.69
CA GLY A 108 10.28 8.04 -3.69
C GLY A 108 10.03 7.58 -2.25
N GLY A 109 9.21 6.57 -2.06
CA GLY A 109 8.92 5.93 -0.77
C GLY A 109 9.14 4.43 -0.80
N ASP A 110 8.16 3.67 -0.31
CA ASP A 110 8.24 2.22 -0.28
C ASP A 110 8.08 1.63 -1.69
N ALA A 111 8.97 0.72 -2.08
CA ALA A 111 8.86 0.11 -3.40
C ALA A 111 7.69 -0.88 -3.47
N ILE A 112 7.59 -1.82 -2.54
CA ILE A 112 6.46 -2.73 -2.45
C ILE A 112 5.92 -2.71 -1.03
N THR A 113 4.64 -2.39 -0.88
CA THR A 113 3.95 -2.41 0.40
C THR A 113 2.72 -3.31 0.33
N THR A 114 2.62 -4.24 1.26
CA THR A 114 1.43 -5.07 1.42
C THR A 114 0.90 -4.92 2.83
N MET A 115 -0.41 -4.78 2.97
CA MET A 115 -1.05 -4.57 4.28
C MET A 115 -2.34 -5.38 4.39
N TYR A 116 -2.50 -6.08 5.49
CA TYR A 116 -3.72 -6.83 5.80
C TYR A 116 -4.04 -7.90 4.75
N LEU A 117 -3.03 -8.60 4.26
CA LEU A 117 -3.16 -9.66 3.29
C LEU A 117 -3.03 -11.04 3.97
N ASP A 118 -3.87 -11.97 3.54
CA ASP A 118 -3.76 -13.36 3.92
C ASP A 118 -2.78 -14.08 3.00
N ARG A 119 -1.61 -14.41 3.52
CA ARG A 119 -0.53 -15.17 2.86
C ARG A 119 -0.20 -14.68 1.45
N PRO A 120 0.21 -13.40 1.29
CA PRO A 120 0.64 -12.90 -0.01
C PRO A 120 1.94 -13.58 -0.45
N LEU A 121 2.07 -13.83 -1.74
CA LEU A 121 3.31 -14.28 -2.35
C LEU A 121 4.04 -13.10 -2.98
N ILE A 122 5.19 -12.73 -2.42
CA ILE A 122 6.03 -11.65 -2.93
C ILE A 122 7.39 -12.24 -3.25
N GLN A 123 7.72 -12.41 -4.52
CA GLN A 123 8.94 -13.10 -4.92
C GLN A 123 9.54 -12.55 -6.21
N TYR A 124 10.84 -12.75 -6.39
CA TYR A 124 11.58 -12.41 -7.61
C TYR A 124 11.44 -10.95 -8.06
N ASN A 125 11.14 -10.03 -7.13
CA ASN A 125 11.09 -8.61 -7.44
C ASN A 125 12.46 -7.98 -7.20
N VAL A 126 12.82 -7.03 -8.03
CA VAL A 126 14.01 -6.22 -7.88
C VAL A 126 13.60 -4.79 -7.56
N SER A 127 14.15 -4.24 -6.49
CA SER A 127 13.95 -2.85 -6.10
C SER A 127 15.29 -2.16 -5.97
N GLU A 128 15.50 -1.16 -6.80
CA GLU A 128 16.67 -0.27 -6.75
C GLU A 128 16.23 1.15 -6.41
N ASN A 129 17.04 1.86 -5.64
CA ASN A 129 16.78 3.26 -5.31
C ASN A 129 15.38 3.49 -4.70
N ALA A 130 14.97 2.65 -3.75
CA ALA A 130 13.76 2.89 -2.97
C ALA A 130 14.02 3.91 -1.86
N ALA A 131 12.96 4.57 -1.41
CA ALA A 131 12.99 5.58 -0.35
C ALA A 131 13.79 6.86 -0.68
N GLU A 132 13.98 7.14 -1.94
CA GLU A 132 14.86 8.23 -2.39
C GLU A 132 14.47 9.61 -1.85
N GLN A 133 13.19 9.85 -1.63
CA GLN A 133 12.68 11.17 -1.22
C GLN A 133 12.26 11.22 0.26
N ILE A 134 12.21 10.09 0.94
CA ILE A 134 11.71 10.03 2.32
C ILE A 134 12.82 10.12 3.36
N ASN A 135 14.00 9.71 3.04
CA ASN A 135 15.08 9.52 4.01
C ASN A 135 15.93 10.76 4.23
N THR A 136 15.32 11.91 4.51
CA THR A 136 16.07 13.09 4.92
C THR A 136 15.96 13.30 6.42
N LYS A 137 17.04 13.82 7.05
CA LYS A 137 17.07 14.18 8.48
C LYS A 137 15.96 15.15 8.86
N ASP A 138 15.47 15.92 7.92
CA ASP A 138 14.42 16.93 8.11
C ASP A 138 13.02 16.33 8.07
N TYR A 139 12.86 15.20 7.44
CA TYR A 139 11.57 14.54 7.28
C TYR A 139 10.95 14.10 8.61
N SER A 140 11.74 13.58 9.52
CA SER A 140 11.22 13.07 10.80
C SER A 140 10.94 14.16 11.83
N LYS A 141 11.50 15.35 11.67
CA LYS A 141 11.45 16.41 12.69
C LYS A 141 10.44 17.51 12.43
N ASN A 142 10.13 17.80 11.20
CA ASN A 142 9.41 19.03 10.80
C ASN A 142 8.18 18.82 9.94
N GLN A 143 7.76 17.59 9.70
CA GLN A 143 6.59 17.36 8.84
C GLN A 143 5.30 17.73 9.54
N PRO A 144 4.49 18.60 8.95
CA PRO A 144 3.15 18.86 9.46
C PRO A 144 2.31 17.58 9.35
N SER A 145 1.43 17.39 10.30
CA SER A 145 0.35 16.42 10.14
C SER A 145 -0.48 16.81 8.92
N LEU A 146 -0.91 15.83 8.16
CA LEU A 146 -1.71 16.07 6.97
C LEU A 146 -3.16 15.65 7.24
N ASP A 147 -4.10 16.40 6.69
CA ASP A 147 -5.50 16.01 6.65
C ASP A 147 -5.76 14.85 5.68
N ALA A 148 -7.00 14.40 5.57
CA ALA A 148 -7.39 13.32 4.67
C ALA A 148 -7.10 13.61 3.18
N ASN A 149 -6.95 14.87 2.82
CA ASN A 149 -6.65 15.31 1.46
C ASN A 149 -5.15 15.53 1.22
N GLY A 150 -4.32 15.29 2.25
CA GLY A 150 -2.88 15.46 2.15
C GLY A 150 -2.40 16.90 2.34
N ASN A 151 -3.24 17.80 2.82
CA ASN A 151 -2.84 19.17 3.11
C ASN A 151 -2.34 19.30 4.54
N PRO A 152 -1.37 20.17 4.82
CA PRO A 152 -0.93 20.46 6.18
C PRO A 152 -2.10 20.95 7.03
N ASN A 153 -2.36 20.29 8.17
CA ASN A 153 -3.45 20.63 9.07
C ASN A 153 -3.03 21.52 10.27
N GLY A 154 -1.83 22.07 10.20
CA GLY A 154 -1.32 22.99 11.24
C GLY A 154 -0.83 22.33 12.52
N THR A 155 -0.98 21.02 12.69
CA THR A 155 -0.41 20.28 13.81
C THR A 155 0.94 19.69 13.42
N LYS A 156 1.91 19.72 14.35
CA LYS A 156 3.17 18.99 14.12
C LYS A 156 2.84 17.50 14.09
N GLY A 157 3.08 16.88 12.97
CA GLY A 157 2.96 15.44 12.88
C GLY A 157 3.85 14.77 13.92
N VAL A 158 3.31 13.82 14.66
CA VAL A 158 4.11 12.89 15.46
C VAL A 158 4.84 12.00 14.45
N GLY A 159 5.88 12.55 13.84
CA GLY A 159 6.59 11.94 12.72
C GLY A 159 7.60 10.88 13.11
N ALA A 160 7.53 10.38 14.33
CA ALA A 160 8.35 9.26 14.74
C ALA A 160 8.05 8.04 13.86
N GLY A 161 9.06 7.55 13.18
CA GLY A 161 8.99 6.29 12.45
C GLY A 161 8.38 6.33 11.04
N ARG A 162 8.39 7.45 10.38
CA ARG A 162 8.10 7.49 8.94
C ARG A 162 9.30 7.02 8.15
N VAL A 163 9.43 5.73 8.04
CA VAL A 163 10.45 5.08 7.23
C VAL A 163 9.84 4.60 5.92
N ALA A 164 10.68 4.34 4.97
CA ALA A 164 10.33 3.65 3.75
C ALA A 164 11.27 2.47 3.55
N ALA A 165 10.80 1.48 2.83
CA ALA A 165 11.51 0.23 2.64
C ALA A 165 11.47 -0.25 1.19
N GLY A 166 12.37 -1.16 0.84
CA GLY A 166 12.27 -1.87 -0.42
C GLY A 166 10.99 -2.71 -0.47
N ILE A 167 10.77 -3.54 0.56
CA ILE A 167 9.55 -4.34 0.69
C ILE A 167 9.07 -4.21 2.14
N TRP A 168 7.80 -3.89 2.33
CA TRP A 168 7.18 -3.74 3.64
C TRP A 168 5.86 -4.51 3.76
N PRO A 169 5.90 -5.78 4.19
CA PRO A 169 4.70 -6.54 4.51
C PRO A 169 4.23 -6.20 5.93
N TRP A 170 3.19 -5.40 6.07
CA TRP A 170 2.67 -5.00 7.36
C TRP A 170 1.34 -5.67 7.67
N LYS A 171 1.26 -6.30 8.86
CA LYS A 171 0.04 -7.00 9.29
C LYS A 171 -0.48 -7.99 8.22
N CYS A 172 0.43 -8.63 7.51
CA CYS A 172 0.14 -9.78 6.66
C CYS A 172 0.29 -11.07 7.47
N LYS A 173 -0.36 -12.12 7.02
CA LYS A 173 -0.32 -13.42 7.68
C LYS A 173 0.07 -14.52 6.71
#